data_2a2a385dce0d242c0db02a53add504f7
#
_entry.id   2a2a385dce0d242c0db02a53add504f7
#
_cell.length_a   1.000
_cell.length_b   1.000
_cell.length_c   1.000
_cell.angle_alpha   90.00
_cell.angle_beta   90.00
_cell.angle_gamma   90.00
#
_symmetry.space_group_name_H-M   'P 1'
#
loop_
_entity.id
_entity.type
_entity.pdbx_description
1 polymer ?
#
loop_
_entity_poly.entity_id
_entity_poly.type
_entity_poly.pdbx_seq_one_letter_code
_entity_poly.pdbx_strand_id
1 'polypeptide(L)'
;MDPERIEELRDPAIYPEQAESVEILQTHLSVVVLSGDRAYKFKKAIQLPFADFTSLELRRGYCEEEVRLNRRLCPEIYDSVVALRSIGEGCLRIGETGEAIDFAVKMRRLPQDRMMDVLLERDAVSRLQIETIARQVVAFHREARRGPEVDAWGDPDRLRGFALANFEETRGCFPEGLHAVLAARTERDFDRLLPELKARVAAGHVVDGHGDLHARNICLVEPAVIYDCIEFNPGFRCGDVATEHAFLLMDLRFRGHPELAGLYLDSVIEESGDEGMKGVLSMLVRYRAMVRAKVSAILSREVELGDEERVASARIALRYLRLAAVSAIEDDGPWWLIFCGLPASGKSSVAEALFEASGKAWPIFSSDRLRKELAGVAPTEPLPALFYSDEFSHRTYAELLERATAASACGAVVILDANFRERRERTLAYEAARGAGARLAILRVDADEAVVIERLASRENDPSSVSDADRSIYEKLKSRYEVPREGEADRLILVDGDLEPGAAVDGILAGLIE
;
A
#
# COMPACT_ATOMS: atom_id res chain seq x y z
N MET A 1 -10.62 -3.46 -28.91
CA MET A 1 -12.10 -3.61 -28.88
C MET A 1 -12.72 -2.22 -28.83
N ASP A 2 -13.58 -1.93 -29.79
CA ASP A 2 -14.36 -0.72 -29.81
C ASP A 2 -15.36 -0.72 -28.63
N PRO A 3 -15.45 0.36 -27.83
CA PRO A 3 -16.38 0.46 -26.71
C PRO A 3 -17.85 0.20 -27.09
N GLU A 4 -18.27 0.65 -28.28
CA GLU A 4 -19.65 0.46 -28.79
C GLU A 4 -20.02 -1.00 -29.02
N ARG A 5 -19.02 -1.90 -29.16
CA ARG A 5 -19.20 -3.32 -29.43
C ARG A 5 -19.05 -4.22 -28.20
N ILE A 6 -18.78 -3.68 -27.03
CA ILE A 6 -18.57 -4.50 -25.82
C ILE A 6 -19.84 -5.30 -25.48
N GLU A 7 -21.02 -4.74 -25.67
CA GLU A 7 -22.27 -5.43 -25.39
C GLU A 7 -22.52 -6.61 -26.36
N GLU A 8 -22.00 -6.55 -27.58
CA GLU A 8 -22.09 -7.67 -28.53
C GLU A 8 -21.36 -8.93 -28.01
N LEU A 9 -20.30 -8.75 -27.19
CA LEU A 9 -19.52 -9.84 -26.61
C LEU A 9 -20.30 -10.68 -25.56
N ARG A 10 -21.50 -10.27 -25.17
CA ARG A 10 -22.35 -11.04 -24.23
C ARG A 10 -23.00 -12.26 -24.86
N ASP A 11 -22.97 -12.38 -26.19
CA ASP A 11 -23.55 -13.54 -26.86
C ASP A 11 -22.65 -14.78 -26.70
N PRO A 12 -23.09 -15.83 -25.97
CA PRO A 12 -22.31 -17.07 -25.80
C PRO A 12 -21.98 -17.78 -27.11
N ALA A 13 -22.76 -17.57 -28.17
CA ALA A 13 -22.54 -18.19 -29.47
C ALA A 13 -21.25 -17.74 -30.17
N ILE A 14 -20.65 -16.63 -29.71
CA ILE A 14 -19.37 -16.14 -30.20
C ILE A 14 -18.23 -17.12 -29.86
N TYR A 15 -18.33 -17.80 -28.72
CA TYR A 15 -17.24 -18.56 -28.10
C TYR A 15 -17.36 -20.07 -28.40
N PRO A 16 -16.22 -20.75 -28.69
CA PRO A 16 -16.22 -22.18 -28.99
C PRO A 16 -16.75 -23.08 -27.87
N GLU A 17 -16.62 -22.63 -26.61
CA GLU A 17 -16.99 -23.37 -25.40
C GLU A 17 -18.52 -23.60 -25.27
N GLN A 18 -19.33 -22.79 -25.98
CA GLN A 18 -20.81 -22.83 -25.93
C GLN A 18 -21.37 -22.84 -24.50
N ALA A 19 -20.81 -21.97 -23.64
CA ALA A 19 -21.28 -21.80 -22.28
C ALA A 19 -22.73 -21.30 -22.27
N GLU A 20 -23.50 -21.60 -21.22
CA GLU A 20 -24.87 -21.10 -21.05
C GLU A 20 -24.94 -19.57 -20.92
N SER A 21 -23.89 -18.98 -20.37
CA SER A 21 -23.74 -17.51 -20.18
C SER A 21 -22.27 -17.12 -20.20
N VAL A 22 -22.03 -15.85 -20.45
CA VAL A 22 -20.69 -15.22 -20.34
C VAL A 22 -20.73 -14.08 -19.33
N GLU A 23 -19.60 -13.86 -18.66
CA GLU A 23 -19.39 -12.76 -17.75
C GLU A 23 -18.39 -11.78 -18.38
N ILE A 24 -18.67 -10.48 -18.32
CA ILE A 24 -17.76 -9.45 -18.85
C ILE A 24 -17.19 -8.66 -17.68
N LEU A 25 -15.86 -8.65 -17.61
CA LEU A 25 -15.08 -7.81 -16.68
C LEU A 25 -14.37 -6.72 -17.49
N GLN A 26 -14.48 -5.48 -17.05
CA GLN A 26 -13.80 -4.38 -17.69
C GLN A 26 -12.68 -3.83 -16.81
N THR A 27 -11.53 -3.57 -17.43
CA THR A 27 -10.43 -2.81 -16.84
C THR A 27 -10.24 -1.52 -17.64
N HIS A 28 -9.32 -0.67 -17.19
CA HIS A 28 -8.98 0.55 -17.93
C HIS A 28 -8.51 0.25 -19.37
N LEU A 29 -7.71 -0.81 -19.58
CA LEU A 29 -7.08 -1.15 -20.85
C LEU A 29 -7.77 -2.28 -21.63
N SER A 30 -8.57 -3.10 -20.97
CA SER A 30 -9.02 -4.36 -21.53
C SER A 30 -10.46 -4.71 -21.17
N VAL A 31 -11.07 -5.53 -22.01
CA VAL A 31 -12.32 -6.23 -21.74
C VAL A 31 -12.02 -7.72 -21.65
N VAL A 32 -12.34 -8.35 -20.52
CA VAL A 32 -12.15 -9.78 -20.30
C VAL A 32 -13.51 -10.45 -20.29
N VAL A 33 -13.70 -11.41 -21.19
CA VAL A 33 -14.90 -12.22 -21.28
C VAL A 33 -14.60 -13.60 -20.73
N LEU A 34 -15.38 -14.03 -19.73
CA LEU A 34 -15.29 -15.36 -19.14
C LEU A 34 -16.38 -16.26 -19.76
N SER A 35 -15.98 -17.29 -20.48
CA SER A 35 -16.86 -18.26 -21.14
C SER A 35 -16.46 -19.68 -20.73
N GLY A 36 -17.30 -20.35 -19.93
CA GLY A 36 -16.97 -21.66 -19.37
C GLY A 36 -15.66 -21.66 -18.58
N ASP A 37 -14.71 -22.52 -19.02
CA ASP A 37 -13.37 -22.65 -18.42
C ASP A 37 -12.30 -21.75 -19.09
N ARG A 38 -12.70 -20.85 -19.99
CA ARG A 38 -11.83 -19.94 -20.74
C ARG A 38 -12.09 -18.48 -20.42
N ALA A 39 -11.05 -17.68 -20.61
CA ALA A 39 -11.09 -16.22 -20.57
C ALA A 39 -10.54 -15.67 -21.89
N TYR A 40 -11.17 -14.63 -22.40
CA TYR A 40 -10.80 -13.92 -23.63
C TYR A 40 -10.53 -12.46 -23.28
N LYS A 41 -9.27 -12.03 -23.33
CA LYS A 41 -8.87 -10.65 -23.01
C LYS A 41 -8.65 -9.84 -24.29
N PHE A 42 -9.54 -8.88 -24.53
CA PHE A 42 -9.47 -7.93 -25.65
C PHE A 42 -8.86 -6.62 -25.17
N LYS A 43 -8.00 -6.00 -25.98
CA LYS A 43 -7.51 -4.65 -25.73
C LYS A 43 -8.56 -3.63 -26.17
N LYS A 44 -8.85 -2.59 -25.36
CA LYS A 44 -9.72 -1.48 -25.74
C LYS A 44 -9.03 -0.65 -26.84
N ALA A 45 -9.80 -0.10 -27.80
CA ALA A 45 -9.26 0.70 -28.88
C ALA A 45 -9.04 2.17 -28.42
N ILE A 46 -8.07 2.37 -27.54
CA ILE A 46 -7.78 3.67 -26.91
C ILE A 46 -6.31 4.06 -27.12
N GLN A 47 -6.05 5.35 -27.08
CA GLN A 47 -4.70 5.91 -27.06
C GLN A 47 -4.40 6.48 -25.69
N LEU A 48 -3.26 6.10 -25.14
CA LEU A 48 -2.75 6.55 -23.83
C LEU A 48 -1.35 7.16 -24.02
N PRO A 49 -0.86 7.99 -23.10
CA PRO A 49 0.48 8.57 -23.21
C PRO A 49 1.61 7.54 -23.30
N PHE A 50 1.37 6.31 -22.83
CA PHE A 50 2.36 5.23 -22.72
C PHE A 50 2.05 4.02 -23.61
N ALA A 51 0.90 3.96 -24.30
CA ALA A 51 0.50 2.87 -25.18
C ALA A 51 -0.55 3.29 -26.20
N ASP A 52 -0.45 2.78 -27.42
CA ASP A 52 -1.40 3.00 -28.53
C ASP A 52 -2.05 1.67 -28.93
N PHE A 53 -3.36 1.54 -28.63
CA PHE A 53 -4.18 0.37 -28.97
C PHE A 53 -5.19 0.67 -30.08
N THR A 54 -5.07 1.80 -30.79
CA THR A 54 -6.09 2.26 -31.73
C THR A 54 -6.20 1.38 -32.97
N SER A 55 -5.08 0.93 -33.56
CA SER A 55 -5.14 0.08 -34.75
C SER A 55 -5.29 -1.41 -34.42
N LEU A 56 -5.88 -2.16 -35.35
CA LEU A 56 -6.08 -3.60 -35.24
C LEU A 56 -4.74 -4.35 -35.15
N GLU A 57 -3.75 -3.92 -35.96
CA GLU A 57 -2.40 -4.51 -35.98
C GLU A 57 -1.68 -4.31 -34.65
N LEU A 58 -1.78 -3.12 -34.04
CA LEU A 58 -1.18 -2.84 -32.74
C LEU A 58 -1.81 -3.72 -31.67
N ARG A 59 -3.14 -3.83 -31.62
CA ARG A 59 -3.81 -4.69 -30.64
C ARG A 59 -3.42 -6.15 -30.81
N ARG A 60 -3.30 -6.64 -32.06
CA ARG A 60 -2.80 -7.99 -32.35
C ARG A 60 -1.38 -8.17 -31.83
N GLY A 61 -0.47 -7.26 -32.14
CA GLY A 61 0.92 -7.32 -31.70
C GLY A 61 1.03 -7.34 -30.16
N TYR A 62 0.24 -6.52 -29.47
CA TYR A 62 0.21 -6.54 -27.98
C TYR A 62 -0.39 -7.84 -27.43
N CYS A 63 -1.39 -8.44 -28.07
CA CYS A 63 -1.88 -9.76 -27.66
C CYS A 63 -0.81 -10.85 -27.84
N GLU A 64 -0.07 -10.84 -28.94
CA GLU A 64 1.03 -11.76 -29.22
C GLU A 64 2.17 -11.59 -28.18
N GLU A 65 2.52 -10.36 -27.87
CA GLU A 65 3.54 -10.03 -26.86
C GLU A 65 3.07 -10.44 -25.44
N GLU A 66 1.82 -10.22 -25.09
CA GLU A 66 1.24 -10.64 -23.80
C GLU A 66 1.34 -12.16 -23.63
N VAL A 67 0.98 -12.95 -24.65
CA VAL A 67 1.13 -14.41 -24.63
C VAL A 67 2.60 -14.81 -24.47
N ARG A 68 3.50 -14.17 -25.25
CA ARG A 68 4.94 -14.48 -25.19
C ARG A 68 5.53 -14.22 -23.80
N LEU A 69 5.19 -13.08 -23.19
CA LEU A 69 5.74 -12.67 -21.89
C LEU A 69 5.20 -13.53 -20.75
N ASN A 70 3.90 -13.75 -20.71
CA ASN A 70 3.28 -14.48 -19.61
C ASN A 70 3.57 -15.98 -19.63
N ARG A 71 3.85 -16.56 -20.79
CA ARG A 71 4.32 -17.95 -20.88
C ARG A 71 5.66 -18.22 -20.19
N ARG A 72 6.41 -17.19 -19.83
CA ARG A 72 7.64 -17.32 -19.02
C ARG A 72 7.34 -17.78 -17.58
N LEU A 73 6.17 -17.41 -17.05
CA LEU A 73 5.75 -17.70 -15.66
C LEU A 73 4.62 -18.72 -15.57
N CYS A 74 3.71 -18.73 -16.54
CA CYS A 74 2.52 -19.57 -16.52
C CYS A 74 2.14 -20.06 -17.93
N PRO A 75 2.96 -20.92 -18.56
CA PRO A 75 2.73 -21.39 -19.94
C PRO A 75 1.43 -22.14 -20.12
N GLU A 76 0.91 -22.79 -19.07
CA GLU A 76 -0.33 -23.56 -19.08
C GLU A 76 -1.60 -22.69 -19.00
N ILE A 77 -1.46 -21.40 -18.76
CA ILE A 77 -2.60 -20.48 -18.66
C ILE A 77 -2.85 -19.76 -19.98
N TYR A 78 -1.79 -19.32 -20.67
CA TYR A 78 -1.89 -18.54 -21.90
C TYR A 78 -1.89 -19.43 -23.13
N ASP A 79 -3.09 -19.74 -23.68
CA ASP A 79 -3.24 -20.67 -24.81
C ASP A 79 -2.71 -20.07 -26.12
N SER A 80 -3.32 -18.96 -26.59
CA SER A 80 -2.99 -18.37 -27.91
C SER A 80 -3.64 -17.02 -28.11
N VAL A 81 -3.28 -16.34 -29.18
CA VAL A 81 -4.05 -15.22 -29.72
C VAL A 81 -5.10 -15.75 -30.70
N VAL A 82 -6.34 -15.30 -30.54
CA VAL A 82 -7.46 -15.67 -31.38
C VAL A 82 -8.10 -14.42 -32.01
N ALA A 83 -8.65 -14.58 -33.23
CA ALA A 83 -9.35 -13.52 -33.91
C ALA A 83 -10.85 -13.55 -33.60
N LEU A 84 -11.42 -12.39 -33.27
CA LEU A 84 -12.85 -12.12 -33.31
C LEU A 84 -13.20 -11.72 -34.75
N ARG A 85 -14.14 -12.44 -35.38
CA ARG A 85 -14.45 -12.24 -36.79
C ARG A 85 -15.91 -11.90 -37.00
N SER A 86 -16.17 -11.07 -38.01
CA SER A 86 -17.50 -10.88 -38.58
C SER A 86 -17.77 -11.95 -39.64
N ILE A 87 -18.87 -12.68 -39.49
CA ILE A 87 -19.30 -13.74 -40.41
C ILE A 87 -20.56 -13.37 -41.20
N GLY A 88 -20.93 -12.07 -41.21
CA GLY A 88 -22.07 -11.48 -41.94
C GLY A 88 -23.18 -11.02 -41.00
N GLU A 89 -23.94 -10.01 -41.46
CA GLU A 89 -25.16 -9.44 -40.80
C GLU A 89 -25.07 -9.23 -39.27
N GLY A 90 -23.93 -8.75 -38.78
CA GLY A 90 -23.74 -8.49 -37.34
C GLY A 90 -23.38 -9.74 -36.49
N CYS A 91 -23.25 -10.91 -37.09
CA CYS A 91 -22.81 -12.12 -36.39
C CYS A 91 -21.31 -12.11 -36.14
N LEU A 92 -20.90 -12.28 -34.88
CA LEU A 92 -19.51 -12.38 -34.44
C LEU A 92 -19.15 -13.82 -34.05
N ARG A 93 -17.90 -14.20 -34.25
CA ARG A 93 -17.39 -15.52 -33.83
C ARG A 93 -15.87 -15.48 -33.58
N ILE A 94 -15.43 -16.19 -32.56
CA ILE A 94 -14.02 -16.59 -32.40
C ILE A 94 -13.75 -17.76 -33.34
N GLY A 95 -12.84 -17.59 -34.31
CA GLY A 95 -12.54 -18.65 -35.28
C GLY A 95 -11.69 -18.21 -36.46
N GLU A 96 -11.66 -19.02 -37.51
CA GLU A 96 -10.79 -18.81 -38.68
C GLU A 96 -11.53 -18.20 -39.90
N THR A 97 -12.87 -18.30 -39.95
CA THR A 97 -13.67 -17.82 -41.06
C THR A 97 -14.26 -16.44 -40.83
N GLY A 98 -14.28 -15.58 -41.85
CA GLY A 98 -14.79 -14.22 -41.81
C GLY A 98 -13.67 -13.15 -41.70
N GLU A 99 -14.06 -11.91 -41.73
CA GLU A 99 -13.15 -10.76 -41.60
C GLU A 99 -12.77 -10.58 -40.12
N ALA A 100 -11.47 -10.48 -39.83
CA ALA A 100 -10.98 -10.19 -38.46
C ALA A 100 -11.27 -8.74 -38.07
N ILE A 101 -12.03 -8.53 -37.01
CA ILE A 101 -12.40 -7.21 -36.49
C ILE A 101 -11.70 -6.87 -35.20
N ASP A 102 -11.24 -7.88 -34.44
CA ASP A 102 -10.39 -7.70 -33.27
C ASP A 102 -9.63 -8.99 -32.92
N PHE A 103 -8.73 -8.90 -31.93
CA PHE A 103 -7.95 -10.00 -31.42
C PHE A 103 -8.06 -10.07 -29.89
N ALA A 104 -8.06 -11.30 -29.37
CA ALA A 104 -8.06 -11.57 -27.94
C ALA A 104 -6.94 -12.55 -27.56
N VAL A 105 -6.42 -12.38 -26.36
CA VAL A 105 -5.64 -13.41 -25.69
C VAL A 105 -6.62 -14.45 -25.13
N LYS A 106 -6.53 -15.69 -25.61
CA LYS A 106 -7.27 -16.83 -25.07
C LYS A 106 -6.46 -17.44 -23.92
N MET A 107 -7.11 -17.60 -22.77
CA MET A 107 -6.49 -18.10 -21.55
C MET A 107 -7.40 -19.10 -20.85
N ARG A 108 -6.83 -19.92 -19.99
CA ARG A 108 -7.58 -20.68 -19.00
C ARG A 108 -8.17 -19.74 -17.95
N ARG A 109 -9.44 -19.92 -17.58
CA ARG A 109 -10.09 -19.17 -16.50
C ARG A 109 -9.47 -19.57 -15.16
N LEU A 110 -9.02 -18.58 -14.39
CA LEU A 110 -8.51 -18.77 -13.04
C LEU A 110 -9.66 -18.70 -12.02
N PRO A 111 -9.62 -19.50 -10.94
CA PRO A 111 -10.62 -19.47 -9.88
C PRO A 111 -10.51 -18.17 -9.08
N GLN A 112 -11.57 -17.38 -9.07
CA GLN A 112 -11.59 -16.05 -8.41
C GLN A 112 -11.41 -16.12 -6.90
N ASP A 113 -11.93 -17.18 -6.26
CA ASP A 113 -11.79 -17.43 -4.82
C ASP A 113 -10.39 -17.86 -4.40
N ARG A 114 -9.49 -18.13 -5.36
CA ARG A 114 -8.07 -18.44 -5.14
C ARG A 114 -7.13 -17.28 -5.49
N MET A 115 -7.67 -16.14 -5.88
CA MET A 115 -6.87 -14.95 -6.09
C MET A 115 -6.25 -14.50 -4.77
N MET A 116 -4.97 -14.13 -4.80
CA MET A 116 -4.22 -13.79 -3.59
C MET A 116 -4.81 -12.59 -2.85
N ASP A 117 -5.30 -11.59 -3.57
CA ASP A 117 -5.95 -10.44 -2.96
C ASP A 117 -7.23 -10.80 -2.21
N VAL A 118 -8.04 -11.71 -2.76
CA VAL A 118 -9.25 -12.24 -2.11
C VAL A 118 -8.90 -13.07 -0.86
N LEU A 119 -7.83 -13.85 -0.93
CA LEU A 119 -7.38 -14.66 0.20
C LEU A 119 -6.74 -13.81 1.32
N LEU A 120 -6.04 -12.72 0.98
CA LEU A 120 -5.53 -11.75 1.96
C LEU A 120 -6.67 -11.07 2.73
N GLU A 121 -7.77 -10.69 2.07
CA GLU A 121 -8.95 -10.12 2.75
C GLU A 121 -9.59 -11.07 3.78
N ARG A 122 -9.31 -12.37 3.67
CA ARG A 122 -9.83 -13.43 4.56
C ARG A 122 -8.79 -13.97 5.54
N ASP A 123 -7.61 -13.34 5.60
CA ASP A 123 -6.45 -13.83 6.37
C ASP A 123 -6.10 -15.30 6.03
N ALA A 124 -6.30 -15.73 4.77
CA ALA A 124 -6.19 -17.12 4.34
C ALA A 124 -4.91 -17.42 3.52
N VAL A 125 -3.95 -16.50 3.48
CA VAL A 125 -2.66 -16.72 2.83
C VAL A 125 -1.67 -17.27 3.86
N SER A 126 -1.11 -18.45 3.57
CA SER A 126 -0.16 -19.11 4.47
C SER A 126 1.28 -18.63 4.25
N ARG A 127 2.12 -18.78 5.29
CA ARG A 127 3.57 -18.51 5.20
C ARG A 127 4.24 -19.29 4.07
N LEU A 128 3.91 -20.59 3.92
CA LEU A 128 4.46 -21.43 2.86
C LEU A 128 4.15 -20.93 1.46
N GLN A 129 2.95 -20.38 1.24
CA GLN A 129 2.59 -19.78 -0.06
C GLN A 129 3.44 -18.54 -0.36
N ILE A 130 3.69 -17.68 0.63
CA ILE A 130 4.57 -16.51 0.49
C ILE A 130 6.00 -16.93 0.14
N GLU A 131 6.56 -17.90 0.86
CA GLU A 131 7.90 -18.46 0.59
C GLU A 131 7.99 -19.08 -0.80
N THR A 132 6.92 -19.76 -1.24
CA THR A 132 6.84 -20.37 -2.58
C THR A 132 6.81 -19.31 -3.68
N ILE A 133 6.02 -18.23 -3.51
CA ILE A 133 6.00 -17.10 -4.44
C ILE A 133 7.39 -16.45 -4.52
N ALA A 134 8.06 -16.22 -3.38
CA ALA A 134 9.40 -15.64 -3.36
C ALA A 134 10.40 -16.48 -4.19
N ARG A 135 10.44 -17.79 -3.97
CA ARG A 135 11.27 -18.72 -4.75
C ARG A 135 10.94 -18.70 -6.25
N GLN A 136 9.65 -18.70 -6.60
CA GLN A 136 9.21 -18.67 -7.99
C GLN A 136 9.62 -17.37 -8.70
N VAL A 137 9.46 -16.21 -8.05
CA VAL A 137 9.85 -14.92 -8.60
C VAL A 137 11.37 -14.80 -8.73
N VAL A 138 12.14 -15.24 -7.73
CA VAL A 138 13.61 -15.25 -7.81
C VAL A 138 14.09 -16.18 -8.92
N ALA A 139 13.51 -17.36 -9.07
CA ALA A 139 13.84 -18.28 -10.18
C ALA A 139 13.54 -17.65 -11.55
N PHE A 140 12.38 -16.99 -11.69
CA PHE A 140 12.03 -16.23 -12.89
C PHE A 140 13.06 -15.13 -13.20
N HIS A 141 13.48 -14.36 -12.20
CA HIS A 141 14.49 -13.31 -12.39
C HIS A 141 15.86 -13.85 -12.79
N ARG A 142 16.24 -15.05 -12.34
CA ARG A 142 17.51 -15.70 -12.76
C ARG A 142 17.51 -16.03 -14.25
N GLU A 143 16.38 -16.43 -14.80
CA GLU A 143 16.21 -16.82 -16.21
C GLU A 143 15.80 -15.64 -17.10
N ALA A 144 15.40 -14.51 -16.53
CA ALA A 144 14.94 -13.35 -17.28
C ALA A 144 16.04 -12.76 -18.17
N ARG A 145 15.64 -12.24 -19.33
CA ARG A 145 16.54 -11.61 -20.30
C ARG A 145 17.29 -10.42 -19.67
N ARG A 146 18.57 -10.34 -19.94
CA ARG A 146 19.50 -9.28 -19.55
C ARG A 146 20.28 -8.77 -20.77
N GLY A 147 21.11 -7.77 -20.57
CA GLY A 147 22.05 -7.23 -21.55
C GLY A 147 21.78 -5.76 -21.87
N PRO A 148 22.63 -5.14 -22.73
CA PRO A 148 22.66 -3.68 -22.91
C PRO A 148 21.31 -3.05 -23.28
N GLU A 149 20.47 -3.75 -24.04
CA GLU A 149 19.12 -3.26 -24.41
C GLU A 149 18.17 -3.22 -23.19
N VAL A 150 18.31 -4.18 -22.28
CA VAL A 150 17.50 -4.25 -21.06
C VAL A 150 18.06 -3.28 -20.02
N ASP A 151 19.39 -3.25 -19.88
CA ASP A 151 20.10 -2.38 -18.92
C ASP A 151 19.80 -0.90 -19.18
N ALA A 152 19.60 -0.50 -20.44
CA ALA A 152 19.20 0.86 -20.81
C ALA A 152 17.85 1.29 -20.22
N TRP A 153 16.98 0.35 -19.88
CA TRP A 153 15.70 0.63 -19.18
C TRP A 153 15.89 0.78 -17.67
N GLY A 154 16.92 0.16 -17.10
CA GLY A 154 17.29 0.28 -15.69
C GLY A 154 18.08 1.54 -15.33
N ASP A 155 18.24 2.49 -16.26
CA ASP A 155 18.93 3.76 -16.02
C ASP A 155 18.25 4.50 -14.84
N PRO A 156 19.00 4.85 -13.77
CA PRO A 156 18.48 5.56 -12.61
C PRO A 156 17.82 6.90 -12.93
N ASP A 157 18.31 7.64 -13.93
CA ASP A 157 17.71 8.92 -14.33
C ASP A 157 16.33 8.71 -14.99
N ARG A 158 16.17 7.62 -15.73
CA ARG A 158 14.87 7.22 -16.29
C ARG A 158 13.89 6.82 -15.20
N LEU A 159 14.32 6.01 -14.24
CA LEU A 159 13.50 5.61 -13.09
C LEU A 159 13.08 6.85 -12.27
N ARG A 160 14.01 7.79 -12.04
CA ARG A 160 13.72 9.10 -11.42
C ARG A 160 12.63 9.85 -12.19
N GLY A 161 12.75 9.90 -13.53
CA GLY A 161 11.75 10.55 -14.39
C GLY A 161 10.35 9.93 -14.19
N PHE A 162 10.23 8.61 -14.19
CA PHE A 162 8.96 7.92 -13.94
C PHE A 162 8.43 8.18 -12.52
N ALA A 163 9.30 8.19 -11.52
CA ALA A 163 8.88 8.44 -10.13
C ALA A 163 8.35 9.86 -9.94
N LEU A 164 9.03 10.87 -10.48
CA LEU A 164 8.62 12.28 -10.37
C LEU A 164 7.39 12.60 -11.23
N ALA A 165 7.25 11.99 -12.41
CA ALA A 165 6.04 12.13 -13.24
C ALA A 165 4.76 11.71 -12.48
N ASN A 166 4.82 10.74 -11.57
CA ASN A 166 3.66 10.36 -10.75
C ASN A 166 3.16 11.53 -9.90
N PHE A 167 4.06 12.34 -9.34
CA PHE A 167 3.70 13.53 -8.57
C PHE A 167 3.14 14.63 -9.47
N GLU A 168 3.75 14.89 -10.62
CA GLU A 168 3.24 15.89 -11.56
C GLU A 168 1.83 15.57 -12.06
N GLU A 169 1.57 14.32 -12.45
CA GLU A 169 0.27 13.88 -12.96
C GLU A 169 -0.82 13.81 -11.87
N THR A 170 -0.43 13.76 -10.60
CA THR A 170 -1.37 13.73 -9.46
C THR A 170 -1.49 15.07 -8.72
N ARG A 171 -0.93 16.15 -9.27
CA ARG A 171 -1.04 17.50 -8.70
C ARG A 171 -2.52 17.87 -8.49
N GLY A 172 -2.85 18.33 -7.28
CA GLY A 172 -4.22 18.69 -6.91
C GLY A 172 -5.17 17.51 -6.64
N CYS A 173 -4.66 16.26 -6.64
CA CYS A 173 -5.45 15.09 -6.24
C CYS A 173 -5.41 14.81 -4.72
N PHE A 174 -4.42 15.34 -4.03
CA PHE A 174 -4.05 14.99 -2.66
C PHE A 174 -3.90 16.22 -1.77
N PRO A 175 -3.85 16.06 -0.43
CA PRO A 175 -3.46 17.13 0.49
C PRO A 175 -2.09 17.70 0.10
N GLU A 176 -2.06 19.00 -0.23
CA GLU A 176 -0.91 19.66 -0.87
C GLU A 176 0.38 19.52 -0.05
N GLY A 177 0.31 19.73 1.27
CA GLY A 177 1.48 19.65 2.15
C GLY A 177 2.14 18.27 2.10
N LEU A 178 1.38 17.18 2.29
CA LEU A 178 1.92 15.82 2.27
C LEU A 178 2.47 15.45 0.88
N HIS A 179 1.74 15.81 -0.18
CA HIS A 179 2.16 15.53 -1.55
C HIS A 179 3.48 16.24 -1.91
N ALA A 180 3.62 17.53 -1.56
CA ALA A 180 4.81 18.33 -1.86
C ALA A 180 6.05 17.83 -1.10
N VAL A 181 5.91 17.55 0.21
CA VAL A 181 7.01 17.05 1.04
C VAL A 181 7.48 15.69 0.55
N LEU A 182 6.56 14.81 0.16
CA LEU A 182 6.88 13.48 -0.34
C LEU A 182 7.55 13.54 -1.72
N ALA A 183 7.15 14.46 -2.59
CA ALA A 183 7.82 14.70 -3.88
C ALA A 183 9.27 15.16 -3.66
N ALA A 184 9.49 16.16 -2.80
CA ALA A 184 10.81 16.65 -2.45
C ALA A 184 11.70 15.57 -1.79
N ARG A 185 11.10 14.72 -0.93
CA ARG A 185 11.81 13.59 -0.34
C ARG A 185 12.23 12.57 -1.39
N THR A 186 11.34 12.25 -2.32
CA THR A 186 11.65 11.32 -3.42
C THR A 186 12.80 11.82 -4.26
N GLU A 187 12.84 13.11 -4.58
CA GLU A 187 13.94 13.71 -5.32
C GLU A 187 15.28 13.62 -4.58
N ARG A 188 15.29 13.99 -3.28
CA ARG A 188 16.49 13.85 -2.42
C ARG A 188 16.99 12.40 -2.34
N ASP A 189 16.09 11.43 -2.27
CA ASP A 189 16.47 10.02 -2.17
C ASP A 189 17.09 9.50 -3.47
N PHE A 190 16.62 9.93 -4.63
CA PHE A 190 17.28 9.63 -5.90
C PHE A 190 18.70 10.20 -5.96
N ASP A 191 18.90 11.44 -5.50
CA ASP A 191 20.25 12.04 -5.44
C ASP A 191 21.16 11.24 -4.50
N ARG A 192 20.67 10.86 -3.33
CA ARG A 192 21.41 10.09 -2.31
C ARG A 192 21.77 8.68 -2.78
N LEU A 193 20.83 8.00 -3.42
CA LEU A 193 20.96 6.58 -3.81
C LEU A 193 21.50 6.36 -5.23
N LEU A 194 21.77 7.45 -5.97
CA LEU A 194 22.26 7.36 -7.35
C LEU A 194 23.51 6.45 -7.52
N PRO A 195 24.53 6.52 -6.65
CA PRO A 195 25.70 5.64 -6.74
C PRO A 195 25.33 4.17 -6.60
N GLU A 196 24.43 3.84 -5.67
CA GLU A 196 23.98 2.48 -5.39
C GLU A 196 23.14 1.92 -6.54
N LEU A 197 22.20 2.72 -7.05
CA LEU A 197 21.40 2.35 -8.22
C LEU A 197 22.28 2.05 -9.44
N LYS A 198 23.30 2.89 -9.71
CA LYS A 198 24.29 2.65 -10.79
C LYS A 198 25.10 1.38 -10.56
N ALA A 199 25.52 1.12 -9.32
CA ALA A 199 26.24 -0.10 -8.98
C ALA A 199 25.37 -1.35 -9.21
N ARG A 200 24.07 -1.30 -8.90
CA ARG A 200 23.14 -2.40 -9.15
C ARG A 200 22.95 -2.68 -10.64
N VAL A 201 22.82 -1.64 -11.47
CA VAL A 201 22.80 -1.81 -12.94
C VAL A 201 24.07 -2.49 -13.42
N ALA A 202 25.25 -2.01 -12.98
CA ALA A 202 26.56 -2.59 -13.35
C ALA A 202 26.74 -4.04 -12.85
N ALA A 203 26.09 -4.40 -11.74
CA ALA A 203 26.09 -5.77 -11.20
C ALA A 203 25.08 -6.70 -11.90
N GLY A 204 24.30 -6.22 -12.88
CA GLY A 204 23.37 -7.04 -13.66
C GLY A 204 22.04 -7.35 -12.95
N HIS A 205 21.60 -6.49 -12.02
CA HIS A 205 20.30 -6.64 -11.36
C HIS A 205 19.13 -6.20 -12.24
N VAL A 206 19.38 -5.62 -13.41
CA VAL A 206 18.33 -5.20 -14.35
C VAL A 206 17.91 -6.38 -15.23
N VAL A 207 16.59 -6.61 -15.30
CA VAL A 207 16.01 -7.73 -16.05
C VAL A 207 14.78 -7.30 -16.84
N ASP A 208 14.43 -8.07 -17.89
CA ASP A 208 13.13 -8.02 -18.55
C ASP A 208 12.12 -8.80 -17.68
N GLY A 209 11.56 -8.13 -16.69
CA GLY A 209 10.76 -8.70 -15.62
C GLY A 209 9.28 -8.84 -15.93
N HIS A 210 8.44 -8.69 -14.90
CA HIS A 210 6.98 -8.73 -14.94
C HIS A 210 6.37 -7.32 -15.04
N GLY A 211 6.83 -6.39 -14.22
CA GLY A 211 6.41 -4.98 -14.19
C GLY A 211 5.20 -4.67 -13.34
N ASP A 212 4.30 -5.64 -13.07
CA ASP A 212 3.06 -5.43 -12.30
C ASP A 212 2.84 -6.55 -11.26
N LEU A 213 3.87 -6.86 -10.49
CA LEU A 213 3.86 -7.96 -9.50
C LEU A 213 3.13 -7.52 -8.22
N HIS A 214 1.83 -7.79 -8.15
CA HIS A 214 0.99 -7.52 -6.97
C HIS A 214 -0.07 -8.63 -6.78
N ALA A 215 -0.76 -8.66 -5.62
CA ALA A 215 -1.62 -9.76 -5.22
C ALA A 215 -2.79 -10.06 -6.20
N ARG A 216 -3.28 -9.05 -6.94
CA ARG A 216 -4.33 -9.26 -7.96
C ARG A 216 -3.85 -10.03 -9.19
N ASN A 217 -2.54 -10.09 -9.40
CA ASN A 217 -1.92 -10.81 -10.52
C ASN A 217 -1.31 -12.15 -10.06
N ILE A 218 -1.73 -12.66 -8.91
CA ILE A 218 -1.28 -13.94 -8.34
C ILE A 218 -2.51 -14.78 -7.98
N CYS A 219 -2.58 -15.99 -8.50
CA CYS A 219 -3.60 -16.97 -8.15
C CYS A 219 -2.95 -18.13 -7.38
N LEU A 220 -3.42 -18.40 -6.15
CA LEU A 220 -2.85 -19.39 -5.23
C LEU A 220 -3.44 -20.79 -5.47
N VAL A 221 -3.19 -21.33 -6.66
CA VAL A 221 -3.33 -22.73 -7.04
C VAL A 221 -1.96 -23.44 -6.94
N GLU A 222 -1.86 -24.71 -7.23
CA GLU A 222 -0.60 -25.44 -7.24
C GLU A 222 -0.21 -25.90 -8.65
N PRO A 223 0.93 -25.41 -9.16
CA PRO A 223 1.77 -24.31 -8.61
C PRO A 223 1.08 -22.95 -8.65
N ALA A 224 1.57 -21.96 -7.87
CA ALA A 224 1.03 -20.60 -7.90
C ALA A 224 1.20 -20.00 -9.31
N VAL A 225 0.15 -19.34 -9.79
CA VAL A 225 0.11 -18.70 -11.10
C VAL A 225 0.36 -17.20 -10.91
N ILE A 226 1.43 -16.70 -11.53
CA ILE A 226 1.74 -15.25 -11.61
C ILE A 226 1.51 -14.86 -13.07
N TYR A 227 0.64 -13.89 -13.34
CA TYR A 227 0.16 -13.56 -14.66
C TYR A 227 -0.03 -12.05 -14.86
N ASP A 228 -0.40 -11.63 -16.07
CA ASP A 228 -0.64 -10.22 -16.45
C ASP A 228 0.62 -9.36 -16.42
N CYS A 229 1.73 -9.90 -16.96
CA CYS A 229 2.96 -9.16 -17.22
C CYS A 229 2.72 -8.01 -18.21
N ILE A 230 3.29 -6.84 -17.95
CA ILE A 230 3.13 -5.66 -18.82
C ILE A 230 3.77 -5.91 -20.20
N GLU A 231 2.95 -5.88 -21.26
CA GLU A 231 3.37 -6.11 -22.64
C GLU A 231 3.59 -4.82 -23.44
N PHE A 232 2.85 -3.77 -23.11
CA PHE A 232 2.74 -2.57 -23.95
C PHE A 232 3.90 -1.58 -23.80
N ASN A 233 4.68 -1.66 -22.72
CA ASN A 233 5.80 -0.76 -22.48
C ASN A 233 6.97 -1.45 -21.76
N PRO A 234 8.10 -1.69 -22.46
CA PRO A 234 9.28 -2.28 -21.85
C PRO A 234 9.82 -1.51 -20.64
N GLY A 235 9.67 -0.18 -20.63
CA GLY A 235 10.14 0.67 -19.52
C GLY A 235 9.38 0.46 -18.21
N PHE A 236 8.22 -0.18 -18.23
CA PHE A 236 7.46 -0.50 -17.02
C PHE A 236 7.79 -1.88 -16.46
N ARG A 237 8.34 -2.79 -17.27
CA ARG A 237 8.72 -4.15 -16.87
C ARG A 237 10.21 -4.40 -16.80
N CYS A 238 11.02 -3.73 -17.65
CA CYS A 238 12.48 -3.84 -17.60
C CYS A 238 13.01 -2.91 -16.52
N GLY A 239 13.67 -3.46 -15.52
CA GLY A 239 14.20 -2.67 -14.40
C GLY A 239 14.94 -3.54 -13.39
N ASP A 240 15.43 -2.90 -12.35
CA ASP A 240 16.05 -3.61 -11.23
C ASP A 240 15.03 -4.56 -10.58
N VAL A 241 15.44 -5.81 -10.31
CA VAL A 241 14.63 -6.83 -9.64
C VAL A 241 14.04 -6.33 -8.32
N ALA A 242 14.76 -5.45 -7.62
CA ALA A 242 14.26 -4.82 -6.39
C ALA A 242 12.96 -4.03 -6.62
N THR A 243 12.76 -3.45 -7.82
CA THR A 243 11.54 -2.71 -8.15
C THR A 243 10.30 -3.61 -8.26
N GLU A 244 10.48 -4.85 -8.69
CA GLU A 244 9.40 -5.84 -8.72
C GLU A 244 9.07 -6.37 -7.33
N HIS A 245 10.10 -6.75 -6.56
CA HIS A 245 9.89 -7.16 -5.17
C HIS A 245 9.24 -6.06 -4.34
N ALA A 246 9.65 -4.79 -4.55
CA ALA A 246 9.03 -3.64 -3.91
C ALA A 246 7.52 -3.52 -4.18
N PHE A 247 7.05 -3.98 -5.35
CA PHE A 247 5.63 -3.90 -5.69
C PHE A 247 4.79 -4.85 -4.83
N LEU A 248 5.19 -6.11 -4.70
CA LEU A 248 4.45 -7.07 -3.87
C LEU A 248 4.58 -6.72 -2.38
N LEU A 249 5.76 -6.27 -1.92
CA LEU A 249 5.95 -5.76 -0.56
C LEU A 249 4.99 -4.61 -0.24
N MET A 250 4.92 -3.63 -1.13
CA MET A 250 4.01 -2.50 -1.03
C MET A 250 2.54 -2.95 -0.96
N ASP A 251 2.13 -3.89 -1.82
CA ASP A 251 0.74 -4.35 -1.89
C ASP A 251 0.33 -5.18 -0.67
N LEU A 252 1.22 -6.04 -0.15
CA LEU A 252 1.01 -6.77 1.10
C LEU A 252 0.81 -5.81 2.28
N ARG A 253 1.64 -4.77 2.39
CA ARG A 253 1.50 -3.73 3.42
C ARG A 253 0.22 -2.92 3.26
N PHE A 254 -0.12 -2.52 2.03
CA PHE A 254 -1.36 -1.80 1.74
C PHE A 254 -2.61 -2.59 2.17
N ARG A 255 -2.54 -3.92 2.11
CA ARG A 255 -3.62 -4.83 2.54
C ARG A 255 -3.59 -5.17 4.03
N GLY A 256 -2.64 -4.62 4.79
CA GLY A 256 -2.55 -4.78 6.24
C GLY A 256 -1.85 -6.06 6.70
N HIS A 257 -0.95 -6.61 5.87
CA HIS A 257 -0.16 -7.82 6.17
C HIS A 257 1.36 -7.53 6.20
N PRO A 258 1.83 -6.64 7.09
CA PRO A 258 3.25 -6.29 7.15
C PRO A 258 4.16 -7.48 7.52
N GLU A 259 3.65 -8.44 8.30
CA GLU A 259 4.37 -9.67 8.66
C GLU A 259 4.60 -10.59 7.45
N LEU A 260 3.62 -10.67 6.52
CA LEU A 260 3.79 -11.43 5.27
C LEU A 260 4.73 -10.69 4.32
N ALA A 261 4.73 -9.36 4.32
CA ALA A 261 5.70 -8.57 3.57
C ALA A 261 7.13 -8.80 4.09
N GLY A 262 7.34 -8.80 5.41
CA GLY A 262 8.64 -9.14 6.02
C GLY A 262 9.10 -10.54 5.63
N LEU A 263 8.24 -11.54 5.78
CA LEU A 263 8.51 -12.92 5.38
C LEU A 263 8.89 -13.05 3.90
N TYR A 264 8.15 -12.34 3.02
CA TYR A 264 8.46 -12.34 1.59
C TYR A 264 9.86 -11.78 1.32
N LEU A 265 10.20 -10.65 1.95
CA LEU A 265 11.52 -10.03 1.78
C LEU A 265 12.65 -10.95 2.27
N ASP A 266 12.49 -11.52 3.46
CA ASP A 266 13.49 -12.45 4.01
C ASP A 266 13.70 -13.65 3.08
N SER A 267 12.61 -14.24 2.57
CA SER A 267 12.67 -15.36 1.62
C SER A 267 13.33 -14.95 0.30
N VAL A 268 13.04 -13.76 -0.23
CA VAL A 268 13.68 -13.25 -1.45
C VAL A 268 15.19 -13.07 -1.25
N ILE A 269 15.61 -12.52 -0.13
CA ILE A 269 17.03 -12.30 0.17
C ILE A 269 17.75 -13.64 0.37
N GLU A 270 17.14 -14.57 1.10
CA GLU A 270 17.70 -15.92 1.29
C GLU A 270 17.91 -16.63 -0.04
N GLU A 271 16.90 -16.60 -0.91
CA GLU A 271 16.96 -17.28 -2.22
C GLU A 271 17.87 -16.57 -3.24
N SER A 272 17.89 -15.24 -3.26
CA SER A 272 18.67 -14.47 -4.25
C SER A 272 20.12 -14.22 -3.84
N GLY A 273 20.37 -14.09 -2.52
CA GLY A 273 21.63 -13.60 -1.97
C GLY A 273 21.85 -12.10 -2.13
N ASP A 274 20.84 -11.33 -2.58
CA ASP A 274 20.92 -9.89 -2.86
C ASP A 274 20.62 -9.04 -1.60
N GLU A 275 21.56 -9.04 -0.65
CA GLU A 275 21.48 -8.17 0.54
C GLU A 275 21.49 -6.67 0.19
N GLY A 276 22.13 -6.28 -0.93
CA GLY A 276 22.19 -4.90 -1.39
C GLY A 276 20.85 -4.32 -1.79
N MET A 277 19.84 -5.16 -2.05
CA MET A 277 18.46 -4.74 -2.32
C MET A 277 17.89 -3.87 -1.18
N LYS A 278 18.21 -4.19 0.08
CA LYS A 278 17.71 -3.47 1.26
C LYS A 278 17.99 -1.96 1.21
N GLY A 279 19.15 -1.58 0.64
CA GLY A 279 19.57 -0.17 0.57
C GLY A 279 18.68 0.70 -0.33
N VAL A 280 18.04 0.11 -1.34
CA VAL A 280 17.20 0.85 -2.31
C VAL A 280 15.70 0.57 -2.13
N LEU A 281 15.34 -0.44 -1.34
CA LEU A 281 14.00 -1.01 -1.32
C LEU A 281 12.94 -0.03 -0.82
N SER A 282 13.22 0.73 0.23
CA SER A 282 12.27 1.70 0.79
C SER A 282 11.85 2.76 -0.24
N MET A 283 12.82 3.31 -0.98
CA MET A 283 12.53 4.26 -2.07
C MET A 283 11.69 3.60 -3.17
N LEU A 284 11.97 2.34 -3.52
CA LEU A 284 11.24 1.62 -4.57
C LEU A 284 9.80 1.23 -4.13
N VAL A 285 9.60 0.89 -2.86
CA VAL A 285 8.25 0.70 -2.26
C VAL A 285 7.45 1.99 -2.38
N ARG A 286 8.04 3.12 -2.04
CA ARG A 286 7.45 4.46 -2.17
C ARG A 286 7.09 4.79 -3.62
N TYR A 287 8.00 4.50 -4.56
CA TYR A 287 7.74 4.66 -6.00
C TYR A 287 6.51 3.83 -6.44
N ARG A 288 6.44 2.54 -6.08
CA ARG A 288 5.32 1.67 -6.44
C ARG A 288 4.01 2.08 -5.77
N ALA A 289 4.05 2.58 -4.54
CA ALA A 289 2.88 3.15 -3.87
C ALA A 289 2.36 4.38 -4.64
N MET A 290 3.25 5.26 -5.10
CA MET A 290 2.87 6.43 -5.93
C MET A 290 2.32 6.04 -7.30
N VAL A 291 2.83 4.98 -7.93
CA VAL A 291 2.23 4.42 -9.17
C VAL A 291 0.76 4.02 -8.91
N ARG A 292 0.50 3.30 -7.83
CA ARG A 292 -0.87 2.88 -7.47
C ARG A 292 -1.76 4.05 -7.05
N ALA A 293 -1.20 5.03 -6.34
CA ALA A 293 -1.88 6.27 -5.99
C ALA A 293 -2.35 7.01 -7.25
N LYS A 294 -1.44 7.16 -8.26
CA LYS A 294 -1.77 7.78 -9.54
C LYS A 294 -2.88 7.05 -10.27
N VAL A 295 -2.76 5.73 -10.45
CA VAL A 295 -3.78 4.93 -11.16
C VAL A 295 -5.15 5.09 -10.50
N SER A 296 -5.22 5.01 -9.16
CA SER A 296 -6.47 5.19 -8.42
C SER A 296 -7.00 6.63 -8.49
N ALA A 297 -6.11 7.64 -8.52
CA ALA A 297 -6.50 9.05 -8.68
C ALA A 297 -7.05 9.33 -10.08
N ILE A 298 -6.52 8.69 -11.12
CA ILE A 298 -7.06 8.78 -12.49
C ILE A 298 -8.47 8.18 -12.51
N LEU A 299 -8.66 6.96 -11.98
CA LEU A 299 -9.97 6.30 -11.89
C LEU A 299 -11.01 7.17 -11.15
N SER A 300 -10.61 7.88 -10.09
CA SER A 300 -11.53 8.76 -9.35
C SER A 300 -12.06 9.95 -10.16
N ARG A 301 -11.47 10.21 -11.33
CA ARG A 301 -11.87 11.31 -12.25
C ARG A 301 -12.58 10.82 -13.51
N GLU A 302 -12.66 9.50 -13.72
CA GLU A 302 -13.36 8.94 -14.88
C GLU A 302 -14.86 9.19 -14.78
N VAL A 303 -15.41 9.86 -15.79
CA VAL A 303 -16.82 10.27 -15.84
C VAL A 303 -17.75 9.07 -16.05
N GLU A 304 -17.22 8.00 -16.60
CA GLU A 304 -17.94 6.75 -16.88
C GLU A 304 -18.22 5.93 -15.62
N LEU A 305 -17.46 6.17 -14.52
CA LEU A 305 -17.68 5.52 -13.23
C LEU A 305 -18.76 6.23 -12.41
N GLY A 306 -19.51 5.47 -11.65
CA GLY A 306 -20.49 6.00 -10.69
C GLY A 306 -19.82 6.82 -9.57
N ASP A 307 -20.60 7.72 -8.94
CA ASP A 307 -20.09 8.60 -7.87
C ASP A 307 -19.49 7.80 -6.70
N GLU A 308 -20.09 6.68 -6.32
CA GLU A 308 -19.59 5.82 -5.24
C GLU A 308 -18.22 5.19 -5.59
N GLU A 309 -18.07 4.72 -6.83
CA GLU A 309 -16.81 4.14 -7.32
C GLU A 309 -15.69 5.19 -7.41
N ARG A 310 -16.03 6.41 -7.84
CA ARG A 310 -15.09 7.53 -7.87
C ARG A 310 -14.60 7.91 -6.47
N VAL A 311 -15.51 8.00 -5.49
CA VAL A 311 -15.18 8.27 -4.10
C VAL A 311 -14.33 7.14 -3.50
N ALA A 312 -14.67 5.88 -3.77
CA ALA A 312 -13.87 4.74 -3.34
C ALA A 312 -12.46 4.77 -3.93
N SER A 313 -12.32 5.08 -5.22
CA SER A 313 -11.03 5.22 -5.90
C SER A 313 -10.19 6.35 -5.31
N ALA A 314 -10.79 7.50 -4.99
CA ALA A 314 -10.09 8.61 -4.33
C ALA A 314 -9.57 8.23 -2.93
N ARG A 315 -10.37 7.50 -2.14
CA ARG A 315 -9.95 6.97 -0.83
C ARG A 315 -8.77 5.99 -0.96
N ILE A 316 -8.82 5.10 -1.94
CA ILE A 316 -7.74 4.15 -2.24
C ILE A 316 -6.46 4.91 -2.63
N ALA A 317 -6.58 5.93 -3.49
CA ALA A 317 -5.46 6.76 -3.90
C ALA A 317 -4.76 7.43 -2.70
N LEU A 318 -5.53 8.01 -1.78
CA LEU A 318 -5.01 8.64 -0.56
C LEU A 318 -4.34 7.62 0.37
N ARG A 319 -4.87 6.41 0.50
CA ARG A 319 -4.23 5.35 1.28
C ARG A 319 -2.86 4.96 0.72
N TYR A 320 -2.70 4.89 -0.61
CA TYR A 320 -1.40 4.65 -1.23
C TYR A 320 -0.42 5.81 -1.02
N LEU A 321 -0.87 7.06 -1.09
CA LEU A 321 -0.03 8.22 -0.77
C LEU A 321 0.49 8.16 0.68
N ARG A 322 -0.40 7.84 1.64
CA ARG A 322 -0.03 7.67 3.05
C ARG A 322 0.97 6.53 3.24
N LEU A 323 0.78 5.40 2.58
CA LEU A 323 1.74 4.30 2.62
C LEU A 323 3.12 4.70 2.05
N ALA A 324 3.14 5.52 1.00
CA ALA A 324 4.39 6.09 0.48
C ALA A 324 5.08 6.99 1.54
N ALA A 325 4.32 7.79 2.26
CA ALA A 325 4.84 8.63 3.34
C ALA A 325 5.36 7.80 4.53
N VAL A 326 4.63 6.77 4.92
CA VAL A 326 5.05 5.80 5.95
C VAL A 326 6.39 5.17 5.58
N SER A 327 6.57 4.72 4.35
CA SER A 327 7.84 4.18 3.87
C SER A 327 8.99 5.19 3.94
N ALA A 328 8.72 6.48 3.73
CA ALA A 328 9.72 7.54 3.86
C ALA A 328 10.15 7.75 5.33
N ILE A 329 9.21 7.67 6.26
CA ILE A 329 9.47 7.84 7.69
C ILE A 329 10.27 6.65 8.23
N GLU A 330 9.93 5.43 7.83
CA GLU A 330 10.63 4.21 8.24
C GLU A 330 12.08 4.16 7.73
N ASP A 331 12.34 4.71 6.54
CA ASP A 331 13.70 4.83 5.95
C ASP A 331 14.63 5.69 6.82
N ASP A 332 14.07 6.61 7.59
CA ASP A 332 14.82 7.45 8.51
C ASP A 332 15.17 6.75 9.84
N GLY A 333 14.73 5.52 10.06
CA GLY A 333 14.96 4.74 11.27
C GLY A 333 13.80 4.82 12.26
N PRO A 334 13.95 4.22 13.47
CA PRO A 334 12.86 4.11 14.42
C PRO A 334 12.45 5.47 14.99
N TRP A 335 11.14 5.66 15.13
CA TRP A 335 10.52 6.80 15.77
C TRP A 335 9.63 6.36 16.93
N TRP A 336 9.59 7.15 18.00
CA TRP A 336 8.55 7.12 19.01
C TRP A 336 7.63 8.31 18.82
N LEU A 337 6.36 8.03 18.56
CA LEU A 337 5.31 9.02 18.37
C LEU A 337 4.51 9.09 19.67
N ILE A 338 4.81 10.05 20.53
CA ILE A 338 4.09 10.22 21.80
C ILE A 338 2.97 11.24 21.65
N PHE A 339 1.76 10.86 22.05
CA PHE A 339 0.62 11.76 22.05
C PHE A 339 0.56 12.59 23.33
N CYS A 340 0.45 13.91 23.18
CA CYS A 340 0.22 14.85 24.27
C CYS A 340 -1.10 15.57 24.08
N GLY A 341 -1.90 15.72 25.12
CA GLY A 341 -3.16 16.44 25.08
C GLY A 341 -4.11 16.01 26.18
N LEU A 342 -5.15 16.79 26.42
CA LEU A 342 -6.15 16.54 27.45
C LEU A 342 -7.05 15.32 27.08
N PRO A 343 -7.73 14.70 28.04
CA PRO A 343 -8.74 13.69 27.75
C PRO A 343 -9.76 14.18 26.72
N ALA A 344 -10.25 13.27 25.88
CA ALA A 344 -11.22 13.55 24.80
C ALA A 344 -10.75 14.54 23.70
N SER A 345 -9.47 14.91 23.63
CA SER A 345 -8.95 15.73 22.53
C SER A 345 -8.81 14.99 21.19
N GLY A 346 -9.06 13.67 21.12
CA GLY A 346 -8.97 12.90 19.87
C GLY A 346 -7.72 12.04 19.71
N LYS A 347 -6.79 12.02 20.69
CA LYS A 347 -5.52 11.28 20.63
C LYS A 347 -5.63 9.84 20.15
N SER A 348 -6.45 9.05 20.81
CA SER A 348 -6.59 7.61 20.51
C SER A 348 -7.18 7.37 19.12
N SER A 349 -8.11 8.22 18.66
CA SER A 349 -8.67 8.13 17.30
C SER A 349 -7.60 8.46 16.23
N VAL A 350 -6.74 9.44 16.48
CA VAL A 350 -5.63 9.77 15.57
C VAL A 350 -4.54 8.69 15.63
N ALA A 351 -4.26 8.11 16.81
CA ALA A 351 -3.33 6.99 16.95
C ALA A 351 -3.78 5.76 16.15
N GLU A 352 -5.06 5.41 16.22
CA GLU A 352 -5.64 4.32 15.44
C GLU A 352 -5.60 4.62 13.93
N ALA A 353 -5.90 5.86 13.53
CA ALA A 353 -5.80 6.28 12.13
C ALA A 353 -4.36 6.23 11.59
N LEU A 354 -3.35 6.53 12.41
CA LEU A 354 -1.93 6.34 12.05
C LEU A 354 -1.56 4.87 11.91
N PHE A 355 -2.05 4.01 12.82
CA PHE A 355 -1.85 2.57 12.72
C PHE A 355 -2.40 2.00 11.41
N GLU A 356 -3.64 2.35 11.07
CA GLU A 356 -4.23 1.94 9.78
C GLU A 356 -3.47 2.53 8.58
N ALA A 357 -3.04 3.79 8.64
CA ALA A 357 -2.26 4.43 7.58
C ALA A 357 -0.89 3.78 7.38
N SER A 358 -0.29 3.24 8.44
CA SER A 358 0.98 2.49 8.36
C SER A 358 0.84 1.11 7.70
N GLY A 359 -0.36 0.69 7.32
CA GLY A 359 -0.64 -0.69 6.93
C GLY A 359 -0.48 -1.64 8.11
N LYS A 360 -0.84 -1.19 9.30
CA LYS A 360 -0.76 -1.92 10.60
C LYS A 360 0.66 -2.27 11.04
N ALA A 361 1.67 -1.58 10.49
CA ALA A 361 3.08 -1.84 10.80
C ALA A 361 3.58 -1.13 12.07
N TRP A 362 2.93 -0.06 12.52
CA TRP A 362 3.33 0.76 13.66
C TRP A 362 2.55 0.37 14.92
N PRO A 363 3.13 -0.42 15.85
CA PRO A 363 2.41 -0.87 17.03
C PRO A 363 1.98 0.30 17.93
N ILE A 364 0.75 0.19 18.47
CA ILE A 364 0.21 1.14 19.45
C ILE A 364 0.33 0.54 20.83
N PHE A 365 0.97 1.26 21.75
CA PHE A 365 0.93 0.98 23.17
C PHE A 365 0.11 2.06 23.89
N SER A 366 -1.04 1.68 24.44
CA SER A 366 -1.94 2.57 25.14
C SER A 366 -1.76 2.47 26.65
N SER A 367 -1.57 3.61 27.32
CA SER A 367 -1.45 3.67 28.77
C SER A 367 -2.71 3.17 29.49
N ASP A 368 -3.90 3.43 28.94
CA ASP A 368 -5.17 3.00 29.54
C ASP A 368 -5.34 1.47 29.44
N ARG A 369 -5.07 0.89 28.27
CA ARG A 369 -5.07 -0.57 28.09
C ARG A 369 -4.04 -1.26 28.97
N LEU A 370 -2.81 -0.73 29.01
CA LEU A 370 -1.71 -1.28 29.78
C LEU A 370 -2.00 -1.21 31.29
N ARG A 371 -2.60 -0.12 31.77
CA ARG A 371 -3.02 0.04 33.16
C ARG A 371 -4.00 -1.07 33.56
N LYS A 372 -4.99 -1.37 32.73
CA LYS A 372 -5.97 -2.43 32.97
C LYS A 372 -5.33 -3.82 32.93
N GLU A 373 -4.43 -4.08 32.01
CA GLU A 373 -3.63 -5.30 31.94
C GLU A 373 -2.82 -5.52 33.23
N LEU A 374 -2.09 -4.50 33.70
CA LEU A 374 -1.31 -4.54 34.95
C LEU A 374 -2.18 -4.69 36.21
N ALA A 375 -3.42 -4.23 36.15
CA ALA A 375 -4.42 -4.40 37.21
C ALA A 375 -5.13 -5.75 37.16
N GLY A 376 -4.98 -6.52 36.06
CA GLY A 376 -5.61 -7.84 35.90
C GLY A 376 -7.12 -7.77 35.59
N VAL A 377 -7.59 -6.68 34.97
CA VAL A 377 -9.01 -6.48 34.60
C VAL A 377 -9.20 -6.41 33.09
N ALA A 378 -10.43 -6.65 32.63
CA ALA A 378 -10.75 -6.57 31.21
C ALA A 378 -10.64 -5.12 30.66
N PRO A 379 -10.33 -4.92 29.36
CA PRO A 379 -10.11 -3.60 28.78
C PRO A 379 -11.28 -2.61 28.93
N THR A 380 -12.51 -3.10 29.02
CA THR A 380 -13.72 -2.27 29.16
C THR A 380 -14.24 -2.18 30.60
N GLU A 381 -13.58 -2.84 31.56
CA GLU A 381 -13.98 -2.83 32.97
C GLU A 381 -13.42 -1.56 33.64
N PRO A 382 -14.25 -0.78 34.40
CA PRO A 382 -13.78 0.40 35.12
C PRO A 382 -12.75 0.04 36.20
N LEU A 383 -11.73 0.89 36.34
CA LEU A 383 -10.67 0.70 37.36
C LEU A 383 -10.99 1.43 38.66
N PRO A 384 -10.81 0.77 39.82
CA PRO A 384 -10.80 1.45 41.11
C PRO A 384 -9.76 2.58 41.19
N ALA A 385 -10.06 3.64 41.94
CA ALA A 385 -9.23 4.84 42.04
C ALA A 385 -7.78 4.58 42.49
N LEU A 386 -7.53 3.48 43.21
CA LEU A 386 -6.18 3.11 43.66
C LEU A 386 -5.20 2.85 42.50
N PHE A 387 -5.70 2.42 41.33
CA PHE A 387 -4.89 2.18 40.13
C PHE A 387 -4.54 3.47 39.36
N TYR A 388 -5.03 4.63 39.84
CA TYR A 388 -4.66 5.97 39.36
C TYR A 388 -3.72 6.70 40.32
N SER A 389 -3.16 6.01 41.34
CA SER A 389 -2.11 6.55 42.21
C SER A 389 -0.85 6.91 41.40
N ASP A 390 -0.04 7.83 41.92
CA ASP A 390 1.22 8.23 41.27
C ASP A 390 2.17 7.01 41.10
N GLU A 391 2.24 6.12 42.11
CA GLU A 391 3.06 4.91 42.07
C GLU A 391 2.63 3.97 40.95
N PHE A 392 1.33 3.69 40.81
CA PHE A 392 0.82 2.82 39.75
C PHE A 392 0.96 3.47 38.37
N SER A 393 0.80 4.79 38.30
CA SER A 393 1.03 5.54 37.07
C SER A 393 2.49 5.47 36.63
N HIS A 394 3.45 5.64 37.54
CA HIS A 394 4.87 5.47 37.23
C HIS A 394 5.18 4.07 36.71
N ARG A 395 4.60 3.02 37.32
CA ARG A 395 4.75 1.63 36.85
C ARG A 395 4.18 1.44 35.45
N THR A 396 3.00 2.01 35.16
CA THR A 396 2.37 1.95 33.86
C THR A 396 3.25 2.60 32.78
N TYR A 397 3.79 3.81 33.05
CA TYR A 397 4.67 4.50 32.12
C TYR A 397 6.02 3.78 31.93
N ALA A 398 6.59 3.20 32.98
CA ALA A 398 7.81 2.41 32.89
C ALA A 398 7.63 1.21 31.94
N GLU A 399 6.56 0.45 32.13
CA GLU A 399 6.21 -0.69 31.26
C GLU A 399 5.93 -0.23 29.81
N LEU A 400 5.25 0.93 29.64
CA LEU A 400 5.00 1.52 28.31
C LEU A 400 6.30 1.78 27.55
N LEU A 401 7.29 2.40 28.22
CA LEU A 401 8.59 2.71 27.63
C LEU A 401 9.43 1.43 27.40
N GLU A 402 9.31 0.42 28.24
CA GLU A 402 9.99 -0.87 28.06
C GLU A 402 9.49 -1.59 26.81
N ARG A 403 8.16 -1.67 26.60
CA ARG A 403 7.58 -2.23 25.37
C ARG A 403 7.97 -1.46 24.12
N ALA A 404 8.00 -0.14 24.19
CA ALA A 404 8.47 0.70 23.10
C ALA A 404 9.95 0.43 22.77
N THR A 405 10.80 0.28 23.80
CA THR A 405 12.23 -0.06 23.64
C THR A 405 12.39 -1.41 22.93
N ALA A 406 11.64 -2.42 23.36
CA ALA A 406 11.68 -3.74 22.73
C ALA A 406 11.25 -3.73 21.26
N ALA A 407 10.19 -2.99 20.93
CA ALA A 407 9.72 -2.84 19.54
C ALA A 407 10.73 -2.07 18.67
N SER A 408 11.39 -1.03 19.22
CA SER A 408 12.40 -0.25 18.51
C SER A 408 13.66 -1.04 18.17
N ALA A 409 13.99 -2.05 18.94
CA ALA A 409 15.13 -2.93 18.65
C ALA A 409 14.99 -3.67 17.31
N CYS A 410 13.75 -3.81 16.81
CA CYS A 410 13.45 -4.33 15.48
C CYS A 410 13.35 -3.23 14.40
N GLY A 411 13.70 -1.97 14.72
CA GLY A 411 13.62 -0.84 13.79
C GLY A 411 12.21 -0.25 13.63
N ALA A 412 11.23 -0.66 14.46
CA ALA A 412 9.85 -0.22 14.31
C ALA A 412 9.65 1.25 14.71
N VAL A 413 8.74 1.94 14.00
CA VAL A 413 8.09 3.17 14.48
C VAL A 413 7.03 2.77 15.48
N VAL A 414 6.96 3.43 16.64
CA VAL A 414 6.09 3.06 17.76
C VAL A 414 5.15 4.20 18.10
N ILE A 415 3.87 3.91 18.29
CA ILE A 415 2.86 4.87 18.72
C ILE A 415 2.59 4.69 20.21
N LEU A 416 2.79 5.74 21.02
CA LEU A 416 2.53 5.75 22.47
C LEU A 416 1.29 6.60 22.76
N ASP A 417 0.14 5.95 22.89
CA ASP A 417 -1.13 6.58 23.22
C ASP A 417 -1.27 6.76 24.74
N ALA A 418 -0.76 7.88 25.23
CA ALA A 418 -0.86 8.28 26.62
C ALA A 418 -1.01 9.82 26.72
N ASN A 419 -1.26 10.35 27.91
CA ASN A 419 -1.46 11.80 28.06
C ASN A 419 -0.15 12.58 28.01
N PHE A 420 0.97 12.04 28.49
CA PHE A 420 2.29 12.71 28.60
C PHE A 420 2.17 14.17 29.03
N ARG A 421 1.34 14.41 30.06
CA ARG A 421 0.90 15.75 30.49
C ARG A 421 2.00 16.55 31.16
N GLU A 422 2.96 15.87 31.84
CA GLU A 422 4.03 16.48 32.60
C GLU A 422 5.33 16.47 31.79
N ARG A 423 6.10 17.54 31.87
CA ARG A 423 7.41 17.63 31.19
C ARG A 423 8.33 16.48 31.60
N ARG A 424 8.27 16.06 32.86
CA ARG A 424 9.07 14.94 33.38
C ARG A 424 8.78 13.63 32.63
N GLU A 425 7.52 13.34 32.37
CA GLU A 425 7.11 12.14 31.61
C GLU A 425 7.68 12.16 30.20
N ARG A 426 7.61 13.31 29.52
CA ARG A 426 8.16 13.50 28.18
C ARG A 426 9.68 13.42 28.15
N THR A 427 10.35 13.96 29.17
CA THR A 427 11.82 13.85 29.30
C THR A 427 12.25 12.40 29.44
N LEU A 428 11.57 11.59 30.27
CA LEU A 428 11.85 10.17 30.43
C LEU A 428 11.62 9.41 29.11
N ALA A 429 10.55 9.73 28.38
CA ALA A 429 10.29 9.13 27.07
C ALA A 429 11.39 9.50 26.05
N TYR A 430 11.85 10.75 26.04
CA TYR A 430 12.92 11.20 25.16
C TYR A 430 14.26 10.52 25.47
N GLU A 431 14.62 10.40 26.74
CA GLU A 431 15.84 9.69 27.16
C GLU A 431 15.78 8.20 26.81
N ALA A 432 14.63 7.56 27.01
CA ALA A 432 14.42 6.15 26.68
C ALA A 432 14.48 5.92 25.15
N ALA A 433 13.83 6.77 24.35
CA ALA A 433 13.88 6.71 22.89
C ALA A 433 15.32 6.83 22.38
N ARG A 434 16.07 7.80 22.87
CA ARG A 434 17.49 7.96 22.52
C ARG A 434 18.34 6.78 22.95
N GLY A 435 18.07 6.20 24.13
CA GLY A 435 18.74 4.98 24.61
C GLY A 435 18.46 3.77 23.70
N ALA A 436 17.29 3.73 23.08
CA ALA A 436 16.89 2.73 22.10
C ALA A 436 17.35 3.03 20.65
N GLY A 437 18.08 4.13 20.43
CA GLY A 437 18.49 4.56 19.08
C GLY A 437 17.36 5.13 18.23
N ALA A 438 16.23 5.48 18.86
CA ALA A 438 15.06 6.04 18.19
C ALA A 438 15.02 7.57 18.32
N ARG A 439 14.38 8.23 17.33
CA ARG A 439 13.97 9.64 17.43
C ARG A 439 12.62 9.73 18.13
N LEU A 440 12.31 10.87 18.73
CA LEU A 440 11.03 11.10 19.37
C LEU A 440 10.30 12.29 18.75
N ALA A 441 9.03 12.07 18.39
CA ALA A 441 8.11 13.13 18.01
C ALA A 441 7.00 13.28 19.05
N ILE A 442 6.76 14.52 19.48
CA ILE A 442 5.60 14.88 20.28
C ILE A 442 4.47 15.31 19.36
N LEU A 443 3.36 14.56 19.38
CA LEU A 443 2.11 14.88 18.70
C LEU A 443 1.19 15.57 19.70
N ARG A 444 1.17 16.89 19.70
CA ARG A 444 0.31 17.66 20.59
C ARG A 444 -1.07 17.81 19.98
N VAL A 445 -2.06 17.15 20.56
CA VAL A 445 -3.45 17.16 20.08
C VAL A 445 -4.26 18.15 20.90
N ASP A 446 -4.62 19.26 20.28
CA ASP A 446 -5.48 20.29 20.86
C ASP A 446 -6.86 20.22 20.20
N ALA A 447 -7.93 20.35 20.98
CA ALA A 447 -9.32 20.43 20.51
C ALA A 447 -10.08 21.52 21.25
N ASP A 448 -11.10 22.09 20.60
CA ASP A 448 -11.97 23.09 21.21
C ASP A 448 -12.64 22.53 22.47
N GLU A 449 -12.71 23.32 23.54
CA GLU A 449 -13.28 22.89 24.82
C GLU A 449 -14.74 22.43 24.68
N ALA A 450 -15.52 23.09 23.81
CA ALA A 450 -16.90 22.69 23.53
C ALA A 450 -16.98 21.27 22.95
N VAL A 451 -16.09 20.94 22.00
CA VAL A 451 -15.99 19.61 21.37
C VAL A 451 -15.54 18.56 22.39
N VAL A 452 -14.57 18.92 23.24
CA VAL A 452 -14.10 18.03 24.31
C VAL A 452 -15.23 17.68 25.28
N ILE A 453 -16.03 18.67 25.71
CA ILE A 453 -17.15 18.47 26.64
C ILE A 453 -18.23 17.58 26.01
N GLU A 454 -18.56 17.80 24.73
CA GLU A 454 -19.50 16.95 23.99
C GLU A 454 -19.02 15.49 23.89
N ARG A 455 -17.72 15.29 23.57
CA ARG A 455 -17.11 13.95 23.51
C ARG A 455 -17.09 13.25 24.86
N LEU A 456 -16.84 13.97 25.96
CA LEU A 456 -16.90 13.40 27.31
C LEU A 456 -18.33 12.94 27.65
N ALA A 457 -19.33 13.77 27.39
CA ALA A 457 -20.73 13.42 27.64
C ALA A 457 -21.20 12.21 26.80
N SER A 458 -20.74 12.10 25.55
CA SER A 458 -21.02 10.95 24.69
C SER A 458 -20.40 9.65 25.23
N ARG A 459 -19.18 9.70 25.79
CA ARG A 459 -18.46 8.55 26.34
C ARG A 459 -19.09 7.99 27.62
N GLU A 460 -19.71 8.82 28.45
CA GLU A 460 -20.40 8.36 29.68
C GLU A 460 -21.49 7.32 29.39
N ASN A 461 -22.03 7.32 28.15
CA ASN A 461 -23.07 6.40 27.70
C ASN A 461 -22.54 5.25 26.81
N ASP A 462 -21.22 5.18 26.55
CA ASP A 462 -20.61 4.18 25.67
C ASP A 462 -19.96 3.04 26.49
N PRO A 463 -20.56 1.84 26.55
CA PRO A 463 -20.02 0.71 27.28
C PRO A 463 -18.73 0.12 26.65
N SER A 464 -18.37 0.54 25.44
CA SER A 464 -17.15 0.12 24.76
C SER A 464 -15.93 1.01 25.07
N SER A 465 -16.16 2.12 25.79
CA SER A 465 -15.08 3.07 26.14
C SER A 465 -14.01 2.42 27.02
N VAL A 466 -12.75 2.53 26.61
CA VAL A 466 -11.60 2.04 27.38
C VAL A 466 -11.13 3.09 28.40
N SER A 467 -11.38 4.38 28.16
CA SER A 467 -10.96 5.47 29.04
C SER A 467 -12.02 5.79 30.09
N ASP A 468 -11.60 5.87 31.36
CA ASP A 468 -12.44 6.18 32.52
C ASP A 468 -12.53 7.71 32.78
N ALA A 469 -12.05 8.57 31.87
CA ALA A 469 -12.00 10.00 32.06
C ALA A 469 -13.39 10.65 31.89
N ASP A 470 -13.88 11.27 32.97
CA ASP A 470 -15.08 12.10 33.03
C ASP A 470 -14.73 13.61 33.01
N ARG A 471 -15.74 14.47 33.09
CA ARG A 471 -15.58 15.93 33.14
C ARG A 471 -14.76 16.40 34.36
N SER A 472 -14.92 15.75 35.51
CA SER A 472 -14.21 16.10 36.75
C SER A 472 -12.71 15.80 36.60
N ILE A 473 -12.39 14.66 36.00
CA ILE A 473 -11.02 14.25 35.69
C ILE A 473 -10.40 15.21 34.65
N TYR A 474 -11.15 15.62 33.63
CA TYR A 474 -10.72 16.60 32.63
C TYR A 474 -10.28 17.92 33.29
N GLU A 475 -11.13 18.55 34.11
CA GLU A 475 -10.82 19.82 34.79
C GLU A 475 -9.60 19.72 35.70
N LYS A 476 -9.46 18.61 36.45
CA LYS A 476 -8.31 18.33 37.28
C LYS A 476 -7.03 18.21 36.45
N LEU A 477 -7.07 17.53 35.32
CA LEU A 477 -5.91 17.34 34.45
C LEU A 477 -5.55 18.63 33.69
N LYS A 478 -6.54 19.42 33.27
CA LYS A 478 -6.35 20.73 32.64
C LYS A 478 -5.52 21.66 33.50
N SER A 479 -5.76 21.68 34.82
CA SER A 479 -5.00 22.54 35.76
C SER A 479 -3.53 22.11 35.95
N ARG A 480 -3.17 20.88 35.57
CA ARG A 480 -1.82 20.31 35.72
C ARG A 480 -1.13 20.06 34.38
N TYR A 481 -1.75 20.43 33.28
CA TYR A 481 -1.19 20.19 31.96
C TYR A 481 -0.07 21.19 31.63
N GLU A 482 1.13 20.64 31.47
CA GLU A 482 2.30 21.38 31.04
C GLU A 482 2.44 21.29 29.51
N VAL A 483 2.09 22.38 28.83
CA VAL A 483 2.11 22.42 27.35
C VAL A 483 3.52 22.11 26.83
N PRO A 484 3.67 21.11 25.93
CA PRO A 484 4.94 20.77 25.30
C PRO A 484 5.55 21.97 24.55
N ARG A 485 6.89 22.08 24.60
CA ARG A 485 7.64 23.16 23.97
C ARG A 485 8.68 22.60 23.01
N GLU A 486 9.08 23.43 22.05
CA GLU A 486 10.22 23.12 21.19
C GLU A 486 11.46 22.80 22.04
N GLY A 487 12.23 21.78 21.57
CA GLY A 487 13.41 21.26 22.27
C GLY A 487 13.13 20.18 23.31
N GLU A 488 11.86 19.77 23.53
CA GLU A 488 11.51 18.61 24.36
C GLU A 488 11.54 17.29 23.56
N ALA A 489 11.66 17.35 22.23
CA ALA A 489 11.70 16.22 21.31
C ALA A 489 12.49 16.59 20.05
N ASP A 490 12.77 15.60 19.19
CA ASP A 490 13.36 15.85 17.87
C ASP A 490 12.36 16.56 16.93
N ARG A 491 11.05 16.33 17.16
CA ARG A 491 9.94 17.01 16.46
C ARG A 491 8.80 17.34 17.43
N LEU A 492 8.19 18.50 17.27
CA LEU A 492 6.92 18.87 17.89
C LEU A 492 5.91 19.19 16.79
N ILE A 493 4.87 18.36 16.68
CA ILE A 493 3.83 18.49 15.66
C ILE A 493 2.53 18.87 16.35
N LEU A 494 1.93 19.99 15.91
CA LEU A 494 0.62 20.42 16.39
C LEU A 494 -0.46 19.72 15.58
N VAL A 495 -1.37 19.07 16.27
CA VAL A 495 -2.45 18.28 15.68
C VAL A 495 -3.78 18.90 16.08
N ASP A 496 -4.57 19.28 15.10
CA ASP A 496 -5.93 19.76 15.32
C ASP A 496 -6.85 18.55 15.63
N GLY A 497 -7.26 18.45 16.87
CA GLY A 497 -8.14 17.37 17.36
C GLY A 497 -9.60 17.51 16.96
N ASP A 498 -9.99 18.63 16.34
CA ASP A 498 -11.35 18.85 15.83
C ASP A 498 -11.53 18.30 14.41
N LEU A 499 -10.42 18.07 13.71
CA LEU A 499 -10.42 17.43 12.39
C LEU A 499 -10.83 15.96 12.47
N GLU A 500 -11.37 15.45 11.37
CA GLU A 500 -11.47 14.01 11.16
C GLU A 500 -10.08 13.34 11.31
N PRO A 501 -9.96 12.23 12.05
CA PRO A 501 -8.66 11.61 12.36
C PRO A 501 -7.79 11.36 11.13
N GLY A 502 -8.42 11.01 10.00
CA GLY A 502 -7.72 10.81 8.74
C GLY A 502 -7.05 12.07 8.18
N ALA A 503 -7.66 13.23 8.35
CA ALA A 503 -7.08 14.51 7.91
C ALA A 503 -5.90 14.92 8.80
N ALA A 504 -6.00 14.67 10.11
CA ALA A 504 -4.90 14.90 11.05
C ALA A 504 -3.65 14.06 10.72
N VAL A 505 -3.84 12.81 10.26
CA VAL A 505 -2.76 11.92 9.83
C VAL A 505 -1.91 12.54 8.74
N ASP A 506 -2.50 13.20 7.74
CA ASP A 506 -1.76 13.77 6.61
C ASP A 506 -0.79 14.87 7.08
N GLY A 507 -1.21 15.71 8.02
CA GLY A 507 -0.35 16.72 8.64
C GLY A 507 0.78 16.13 9.49
N ILE A 508 0.50 15.04 10.22
CA ILE A 508 1.51 14.33 11.03
C ILE A 508 2.56 13.69 10.12
N LEU A 509 2.14 12.97 9.08
CA LEU A 509 3.06 12.32 8.14
C LEU A 509 3.94 13.36 7.42
N ALA A 510 3.37 14.49 7.00
CA ALA A 510 4.14 15.58 6.42
C ALA A 510 5.20 16.11 7.39
N GLY A 511 4.82 16.44 8.63
CA GLY A 511 5.73 16.96 9.64
C GLY A 511 6.83 15.98 10.10
N LEU A 512 6.63 14.67 9.91
CA LEU A 512 7.68 13.66 10.19
C LEU A 512 8.69 13.53 9.04
N ILE A 513 8.30 13.83 7.80
CA ILE A 513 9.16 13.73 6.60
C ILE A 513 10.03 14.99 6.42
N GLU A 514 9.54 16.19 6.80
CA GLU A 514 10.27 17.46 6.76
C GLU A 514 11.59 17.39 7.57
#